data_1c94aa1c1ba78ae75b3ae4d05aeecc9d
#
_entry.id   1c94aa1c1ba78ae75b3ae4d05aeecc9d
#
_cell.length_a   1.000
_cell.length_b   1.000
_cell.length_c   1.000
_cell.angle_alpha   90.00
_cell.angle_beta   90.00
_cell.angle_gamma   90.00
#
_symmetry.space_group_name_H-M   'P 1'
#
loop_
_entity.id
_entity.type
_entity.pdbx_description
1 polymer ?
#
loop_
_entity_poly.entity_id
_entity_poly.type
_entity_poly.pdbx_seq_one_letter_code
_entity_poly.pdbx_strand_id
1 'polypeptide(L)'
;GAPEETASYTVTCFDPDAPTGSGFWHWVVYDIPADINELTTGAGSQDGSTLPAGAKQLKNDAGLFGYLGSAPPAGHGVHRYMFAVHALNVASLPITEDVSPAICGFNMFGTTIGRAIVTSVYEQN
;
A
#
# COMPACT_ATOMS: atom_id res chain seq x y z
N GLY A 1 17.70 -7.91 1.65
CA GLY A 1 17.37 -6.88 2.56
C GLY A 1 17.25 -5.50 1.95
N ALA A 2 16.76 -4.58 2.75
CA ALA A 2 16.60 -3.21 2.34
C ALA A 2 17.96 -2.49 2.24
N PRO A 3 18.09 -1.47 1.37
CA PRO A 3 19.28 -0.64 1.32
C PRO A 3 19.59 0.01 2.67
N GLU A 4 20.87 0.24 2.95
CA GLU A 4 21.31 0.82 4.23
C GLU A 4 20.71 2.21 4.50
N GLU A 5 20.51 3.00 3.44
CA GLU A 5 19.98 4.37 3.56
C GLU A 5 18.48 4.41 3.80
N THR A 6 17.82 3.26 3.96
CA THR A 6 16.37 3.20 4.16
C THR A 6 16.00 3.88 5.48
N ALA A 7 15.13 4.88 5.39
CA ALA A 7 14.63 5.61 6.54
C ALA A 7 13.16 5.30 6.85
N SER A 8 12.41 4.84 5.86
CA SER A 8 11.02 4.39 6.06
C SER A 8 10.59 3.45 4.93
N TYR A 9 9.42 2.82 5.13
CA TYR A 9 8.81 1.99 4.10
C TYR A 9 7.39 2.48 3.82
N THR A 10 6.95 2.24 2.58
CA THR A 10 5.55 2.32 2.18
C THR A 10 5.14 0.95 1.64
N VAL A 11 3.97 0.47 2.03
CA VAL A 11 3.39 -0.77 1.51
C VAL A 11 2.10 -0.44 0.80
N THR A 12 1.94 -0.95 -0.42
CA THR A 12 0.74 -0.74 -1.23
C THR A 12 0.18 -2.06 -1.70
N CYS A 13 -1.14 -2.10 -1.92
CA CYS A 13 -1.81 -3.20 -2.59
C CYS A 13 -2.68 -2.63 -3.70
N PHE A 14 -2.40 -3.01 -4.95
CA PHE A 14 -3.01 -2.46 -6.15
C PHE A 14 -3.53 -3.56 -7.05
N ASP A 15 -4.77 -3.41 -7.57
CA ASP A 15 -5.37 -4.28 -8.57
C ASP A 15 -5.46 -3.53 -9.91
N PRO A 16 -4.57 -3.82 -10.86
CA PRO A 16 -4.64 -3.19 -12.18
C PRO A 16 -5.76 -3.75 -13.07
N ASP A 17 -6.40 -4.84 -12.68
CA ASP A 17 -7.40 -5.54 -13.47
C ASP A 17 -8.83 -5.18 -13.06
N ALA A 18 -9.01 -4.32 -12.07
CA ALA A 18 -10.33 -3.87 -11.63
C ALA A 18 -11.05 -3.16 -12.79
N PRO A 19 -12.40 -3.31 -12.89
CA PRO A 19 -13.18 -2.69 -13.97
C PRO A 19 -13.36 -1.18 -13.74
N THR A 20 -12.26 -0.47 -13.64
CA THR A 20 -12.19 0.98 -13.47
C THR A 20 -11.16 1.53 -14.44
N GLY A 21 -11.21 2.82 -14.72
CA GLY A 21 -10.27 3.43 -15.65
C GLY A 21 -8.82 3.43 -15.19
N SER A 22 -8.56 3.35 -13.88
CA SER A 22 -7.23 3.48 -13.31
C SER A 22 -6.84 2.33 -12.38
N GLY A 23 -7.56 1.20 -12.40
CA GLY A 23 -7.33 0.12 -11.46
C GLY A 23 -7.98 0.43 -10.11
N PHE A 24 -7.56 -0.29 -9.06
CA PHE A 24 -8.14 -0.11 -7.74
C PHE A 24 -7.08 -0.29 -6.66
N TRP A 25 -6.93 0.72 -5.80
CA TRP A 25 -6.01 0.68 -4.67
C TRP A 25 -6.73 0.10 -3.45
N HIS A 26 -6.24 -1.04 -2.96
CA HIS A 26 -6.80 -1.73 -1.82
C HIS A 26 -6.18 -1.30 -0.51
N TRP A 27 -4.94 -0.79 -0.52
CA TRP A 27 -4.25 -0.40 0.70
C TRP A 27 -3.03 0.45 0.38
N VAL A 28 -2.84 1.50 1.16
CA VAL A 28 -1.60 2.28 1.18
C VAL A 28 -1.28 2.60 2.63
N VAL A 29 -0.14 2.12 3.11
CA VAL A 29 0.40 2.47 4.43
C VAL A 29 1.81 3.03 4.24
N TYR A 30 2.07 4.17 4.86
CA TYR A 30 3.32 4.91 4.68
C TYR A 30 3.91 5.37 6.01
N ASP A 31 5.12 5.91 5.95
CA ASP A 31 5.88 6.32 7.14
C ASP A 31 6.09 5.16 8.13
N ILE A 32 6.26 3.94 7.61
CA ILE A 32 6.62 2.79 8.43
C ILE A 32 8.09 2.95 8.80
N PRO A 33 8.44 2.98 10.11
CA PRO A 33 9.84 3.14 10.53
C PRO A 33 10.76 2.07 9.96
N ALA A 34 12.00 2.45 9.65
CA ALA A 34 12.96 1.56 9.00
C ALA A 34 13.36 0.35 9.84
N ASP A 35 13.19 0.40 11.15
CA ASP A 35 13.48 -0.71 12.05
C ASP A 35 12.35 -1.74 12.14
N ILE A 36 11.21 -1.50 11.48
CA ILE A 36 10.11 -2.44 11.39
C ILE A 36 10.36 -3.35 10.19
N ASN A 37 10.42 -4.65 10.40
CA ASN A 37 10.69 -5.62 9.35
C ASN A 37 9.50 -6.52 9.01
N GLU A 38 8.36 -6.35 9.69
CA GLU A 38 7.11 -7.03 9.34
C GLU A 38 5.92 -6.24 9.88
N LEU A 39 4.76 -6.44 9.25
CA LEU A 39 3.48 -5.94 9.76
C LEU A 39 2.71 -7.10 10.35
N THR A 40 2.07 -6.87 11.51
CA THR A 40 1.31 -7.90 12.20
C THR A 40 0.01 -8.21 11.46
N THR A 41 -0.54 -9.39 11.70
CA THR A 41 -1.88 -9.75 11.22
C THR A 41 -2.88 -8.69 11.69
N GLY A 42 -3.70 -8.19 10.77
CA GLY A 42 -4.66 -7.13 11.06
C GLY A 42 -4.09 -5.72 11.01
N ALA A 43 -2.84 -5.54 10.57
CA ALA A 43 -2.22 -4.21 10.47
C ALA A 43 -3.04 -3.25 9.61
N GLY A 44 -3.77 -3.75 8.61
CA GLY A 44 -4.60 -2.94 7.73
C GLY A 44 -5.98 -2.60 8.26
N SER A 45 -6.24 -2.72 9.57
CA SER A 45 -7.54 -2.36 10.14
C SER A 45 -7.85 -0.88 9.91
N GLN A 46 -9.14 -0.54 9.80
CA GLN A 46 -9.57 0.82 9.44
C GLN A 46 -9.15 1.87 10.47
N ASP A 47 -9.14 1.50 11.75
CA ASP A 47 -8.78 2.43 12.82
C ASP A 47 -7.26 2.62 12.99
N GLY A 48 -6.45 1.84 12.26
CA GLY A 48 -4.99 1.93 12.35
C GLY A 48 -4.40 1.45 13.67
N SER A 49 -5.19 0.80 14.52
CA SER A 49 -4.76 0.45 15.89
C SER A 49 -3.61 -0.56 15.93
N THR A 50 -3.41 -1.33 14.86
CA THR A 50 -2.37 -2.35 14.79
C THR A 50 -1.18 -1.94 13.92
N LEU A 51 -1.15 -0.69 13.46
CA LEU A 51 0.00 -0.17 12.71
C LEU A 51 1.18 0.10 13.65
N PRO A 52 2.43 -0.03 13.16
CA PRO A 52 3.58 0.44 13.92
C PRO A 52 3.45 1.93 14.27
N ALA A 53 4.05 2.33 15.39
CA ALA A 53 4.02 3.73 15.81
C ALA A 53 4.59 4.63 14.70
N GLY A 54 3.88 5.69 14.34
CA GLY A 54 4.26 6.63 13.31
C GLY A 54 3.75 6.29 11.92
N ALA A 55 3.38 5.05 11.64
CA ALA A 55 2.81 4.66 10.35
C ALA A 55 1.38 5.18 10.19
N LYS A 56 1.03 5.54 8.96
CA LYS A 56 -0.28 6.11 8.61
C LYS A 56 -0.84 5.40 7.39
N GLN A 57 -2.16 5.44 7.25
CA GLN A 57 -2.85 4.86 6.10
C GLN A 57 -3.55 5.96 5.31
N LEU A 58 -3.58 5.79 3.98
CA LEU A 58 -4.48 6.55 3.12
C LEU A 58 -5.83 5.83 3.01
N LYS A 59 -6.83 6.52 2.50
CA LYS A 59 -8.07 5.85 2.08
C LYS A 59 -7.79 5.00 0.85
N ASN A 60 -8.36 3.80 0.83
CA ASN A 60 -8.38 2.98 -0.37
C ASN A 60 -9.40 3.55 -1.38
N ASP A 61 -9.51 2.94 -2.56
CA ASP A 61 -10.41 3.47 -3.59
C ASP A 61 -11.89 3.26 -3.28
N ALA A 62 -12.23 2.52 -2.22
CA ALA A 62 -13.59 2.47 -1.69
C ALA A 62 -13.89 3.63 -0.73
N GLY A 63 -12.94 4.50 -0.47
CA GLY A 63 -13.10 5.65 0.42
C GLY A 63 -12.95 5.32 1.89
N LEU A 64 -12.38 4.17 2.22
CA LEU A 64 -12.16 3.72 3.60
C LEU A 64 -10.68 3.65 3.91
N PHE A 65 -10.30 4.01 5.14
CA PHE A 65 -8.93 3.78 5.60
C PHE A 65 -8.70 2.28 5.78
N GLY A 66 -7.48 1.82 5.47
CA GLY A 66 -7.08 0.46 5.72
C GLY A 66 -7.15 -0.44 4.49
N TYR A 67 -6.96 -1.71 4.75
CA TYR A 67 -6.91 -2.75 3.72
C TYR A 67 -8.33 -3.21 3.37
N LEU A 68 -8.64 -3.21 2.09
CA LEU A 68 -9.87 -3.82 1.56
C LEU A 68 -9.48 -5.12 0.85
N GLY A 69 -10.06 -6.23 1.27
CA GLY A 69 -9.75 -7.54 0.73
C GLY A 69 -10.18 -7.73 -0.72
N SER A 70 -9.74 -8.83 -1.31
CA SER A 70 -10.02 -9.18 -2.71
C SER A 70 -11.50 -9.46 -2.90
N ALA A 71 -12.15 -8.74 -3.79
CA ALA A 71 -13.56 -8.90 -4.11
C ALA A 71 -13.84 -8.55 -5.58
N PRO A 72 -13.22 -9.26 -6.55
CA PRO A 72 -13.50 -8.98 -7.96
C PRO A 72 -14.93 -9.35 -8.29
N PRO A 73 -15.57 -8.68 -9.27
CA PRO A 73 -16.92 -9.04 -9.69
C PRO A 73 -16.98 -10.49 -10.16
N ALA A 74 -18.06 -11.20 -9.81
CA ALA A 74 -18.25 -12.57 -10.22
C ALA A 74 -18.25 -12.68 -11.76
N GLY A 75 -17.51 -13.63 -12.29
CA GLY A 75 -17.41 -13.85 -13.73
C GLY A 75 -16.51 -12.85 -14.47
N HIS A 76 -15.87 -11.90 -13.78
CA HIS A 76 -15.01 -10.90 -14.42
C HIS A 76 -13.63 -11.46 -14.78
N GLY A 77 -13.27 -12.63 -14.26
CA GLY A 77 -11.99 -13.26 -14.51
C GLY A 77 -10.99 -13.06 -13.38
N VAL A 78 -9.76 -13.43 -13.64
CA VAL A 78 -8.67 -13.38 -12.66
C VAL A 78 -8.19 -11.94 -12.49
N HIS A 79 -8.08 -11.49 -11.24
CA HIS A 79 -7.51 -10.19 -10.92
C HIS A 79 -6.16 -10.38 -10.21
N ARG A 80 -5.20 -9.52 -10.52
CA ARG A 80 -3.91 -9.47 -9.86
C ARG A 80 -3.97 -8.50 -8.70
N TYR A 81 -3.39 -8.90 -7.57
CA TYR A 81 -3.26 -8.02 -6.39
C TYR A 81 -1.77 -7.86 -6.13
N MET A 82 -1.25 -6.70 -6.49
CA MET A 82 0.18 -6.41 -6.45
C MET A 82 0.51 -5.72 -5.13
N PHE A 83 1.16 -6.48 -4.24
CA PHE A 83 1.69 -5.93 -2.99
C PHE A 83 3.11 -5.44 -3.24
N ALA A 84 3.34 -4.17 -3.01
CA ALA A 84 4.66 -3.57 -3.20
C ALA A 84 5.16 -2.99 -1.88
N VAL A 85 6.42 -3.25 -1.57
CA VAL A 85 7.13 -2.62 -0.46
C VAL A 85 8.14 -1.67 -1.06
N HIS A 86 8.03 -0.40 -0.71
CA HIS A 86 8.95 0.65 -1.18
C HIS A 86 9.85 1.06 -0.01
N ALA A 87 11.16 0.96 -0.21
CA ALA A 87 12.13 1.48 0.75
C ALA A 87 12.48 2.92 0.36
N LEU A 88 12.30 3.85 1.28
CA LEU A 88 12.48 5.27 1.03
C LEU A 88 13.66 5.82 1.84
N ASN A 89 14.36 6.82 1.29
CA ASN A 89 15.48 7.46 1.98
C ASN A 89 15.06 8.66 2.84
N VAL A 90 13.76 8.81 3.08
CA VAL A 90 13.20 9.83 4.00
C VAL A 90 12.39 9.13 5.07
N ALA A 91 12.41 9.68 6.29
CA ALA A 91 11.66 9.10 7.42
C ALA A 91 10.16 9.35 7.30
N SER A 92 9.75 10.40 6.59
CA SER A 92 8.36 10.80 6.46
C SER A 92 8.13 11.40 5.09
N LEU A 93 7.00 11.07 4.46
CA LEU A 93 6.56 11.70 3.21
C LEU A 93 5.86 13.02 3.52
N PRO A 94 6.04 14.04 2.66
CA PRO A 94 5.38 15.35 2.86
C PRO A 94 3.93 15.32 2.39
N ILE A 95 3.13 14.39 2.91
CA ILE A 95 1.73 14.20 2.55
C ILE A 95 0.88 14.08 3.81
N THR A 96 -0.42 14.29 3.66
CA THR A 96 -1.41 14.08 4.70
C THR A 96 -2.26 12.85 4.35
N GLU A 97 -3.06 12.37 5.31
CA GLU A 97 -3.84 11.15 5.14
C GLU A 97 -5.05 11.33 4.20
N ASP A 98 -5.30 12.55 3.72
CA ASP A 98 -6.40 12.84 2.80
C ASP A 98 -6.00 12.89 1.33
N VAL A 99 -4.73 12.64 0.99
CA VAL A 99 -4.31 12.60 -0.42
C VAL A 99 -4.66 11.26 -1.05
N SER A 100 -4.67 11.22 -2.40
CA SER A 100 -4.90 9.99 -3.14
C SER A 100 -3.65 9.10 -3.16
N PRO A 101 -3.81 7.78 -3.44
CA PRO A 101 -2.65 6.92 -3.69
C PRO A 101 -1.73 7.43 -4.81
N ALA A 102 -2.30 8.08 -5.84
CA ALA A 102 -1.49 8.65 -6.92
C ALA A 102 -0.56 9.76 -6.41
N ILE A 103 -1.05 10.62 -5.51
CA ILE A 103 -0.21 11.67 -4.90
C ILE A 103 0.87 11.06 -4.02
N CYS A 104 0.56 10.00 -3.27
CA CYS A 104 1.55 9.27 -2.51
C CYS A 104 2.66 8.72 -3.43
N GLY A 105 2.28 8.08 -4.53
CA GLY A 105 3.22 7.56 -5.52
C GLY A 105 4.10 8.64 -6.12
N PHE A 106 3.52 9.79 -6.44
CA PHE A 106 4.27 10.93 -6.95
C PHE A 106 5.33 11.39 -5.95
N ASN A 107 4.98 11.45 -4.67
CA ASN A 107 5.92 11.87 -3.63
C ASN A 107 6.99 10.81 -3.34
N MET A 108 6.74 9.54 -3.65
CA MET A 108 7.74 8.48 -3.51
C MET A 108 8.74 8.46 -4.66
N PHE A 109 8.44 9.09 -5.79
CA PHE A 109 9.23 8.96 -7.02
C PHE A 109 10.70 9.32 -6.83
N GLY A 110 10.99 10.39 -6.13
CA GLY A 110 12.36 10.85 -5.91
C GLY A 110 13.02 10.29 -4.65
N THR A 111 12.31 9.48 -3.84
CA THR A 111 12.81 9.02 -2.55
C THR A 111 12.86 7.50 -2.42
N THR A 112 12.30 6.75 -3.37
CA THR A 112 12.36 5.29 -3.38
C THR A 112 13.74 4.84 -3.82
N ILE A 113 14.40 4.06 -2.96
CA ILE A 113 15.75 3.52 -3.20
C ILE A 113 15.75 2.00 -3.33
N GLY A 114 14.61 1.36 -3.11
CA GLY A 114 14.43 -0.07 -3.32
C GLY A 114 12.96 -0.42 -3.35
N ARG A 115 12.60 -1.48 -4.09
CA ARG A 115 11.22 -1.93 -4.20
C ARG A 115 11.16 -3.44 -4.38
N ALA A 116 10.22 -4.07 -3.68
CA ALA A 116 9.91 -5.49 -3.85
C ALA A 116 8.42 -5.64 -4.11
N ILE A 117 8.05 -6.51 -5.04
CA ILE A 117 6.65 -6.74 -5.43
C ILE A 117 6.34 -8.22 -5.29
N VAL A 118 5.20 -8.53 -4.64
CA VAL A 118 4.62 -9.86 -4.60
C VAL A 118 3.23 -9.77 -5.22
N THR A 119 2.97 -10.57 -6.25
CA THR A 119 1.68 -10.58 -6.93
C THR A 119 0.92 -11.83 -6.55
N SER A 120 -0.31 -11.67 -6.06
CA SER A 120 -1.25 -12.76 -5.86
C SER A 120 -2.40 -12.61 -6.85
N VAL A 121 -3.13 -13.69 -7.09
CA VAL A 121 -4.27 -13.68 -8.01
C VAL A 121 -5.50 -14.21 -7.30
N TYR A 122 -6.66 -13.72 -7.73
CA TYR A 122 -7.95 -14.16 -7.20
C TYR A 122 -9.01 -14.02 -8.29
N GLU A 123 -9.93 -14.97 -8.30
CA GLU A 123 -11.06 -14.96 -9.22
C GLU A 123 -12.32 -15.38 -8.47
N GLN A 124 -13.41 -14.66 -8.69
CA GLN A 124 -14.71 -14.99 -8.11
C GLN A 124 -15.60 -15.56 -9.22
N ASN A 125 -16.06 -16.78 -9.01
CA ASN A 125 -16.96 -17.47 -9.95
C ASN A 125 -18.41 -17.08 -9.74
#